data_f96a9d7e94cb673b4a154b79eb671832
#
_entry.id   f96a9d7e94cb673b4a154b79eb671832
#
_cell.length_a   1.000
_cell.length_b   1.000
_cell.length_c   1.000
_cell.angle_alpha   90.00
_cell.angle_beta   90.00
_cell.angle_gamma   90.00
#
_symmetry.space_group_name_H-M   'P 1'
#
loop_
_entity.id
_entity.type
_entity.pdbx_description
1 polymer ?
#
loop_
_entity_poly.entity_id
_entity_poly.type
_entity_poly.pdbx_seq_one_letter_code
_entity_poly.pdbx_strand_id
1 'polypeptide(L)'
;KNPNMKFYPRTFIFGAKAAAGYLRAKQTIKLINSVADKVNNDASIKGKLKVVFIEDYRVSNAEWIFAAADVSEQISTASKEASGTGNMKFMLNGAPTLGTMDGANVEIVDEVGAENAFIFGMSSEEVINYENNGGYHPYEIYQKDKDIHEVLDQLVDGTYANGDPELYKDLYQSLLFGDTGSQADMYFILKDFRSYAEAQKKVEEAYRDTKGWAKMAMTNTAAVSYTHLRAHETLANL
;
A
#
# COMPACT_ATOMS: atom_id res chain seq x y z
N LYS A 1 -12.31 -15.11 -6.36
CA LYS A 1 -12.39 -16.33 -7.19
C LYS A 1 -12.50 -17.63 -6.39
N ASN A 2 -12.20 -17.62 -5.12
CA ASN A 2 -12.45 -18.75 -4.23
C ASN A 2 -13.40 -18.32 -3.09
N PRO A 3 -14.73 -18.45 -3.26
CA PRO A 3 -15.72 -18.05 -2.26
C PRO A 3 -15.60 -18.81 -0.93
N ASN A 4 -14.92 -19.96 -0.94
CA ASN A 4 -14.66 -20.78 0.23
C ASN A 4 -13.32 -20.45 0.93
N MET A 5 -12.57 -19.50 0.43
CA MET A 5 -11.32 -19.06 1.05
C MET A 5 -11.61 -18.52 2.46
N LYS A 6 -10.93 -19.09 3.43
CA LYS A 6 -10.99 -18.64 4.81
C LYS A 6 -9.95 -17.54 5.02
N PHE A 7 -10.40 -16.32 5.13
CA PHE A 7 -9.57 -15.18 5.54
C PHE A 7 -10.29 -14.39 6.65
N TYR A 8 -9.53 -13.63 7.41
CA TYR A 8 -10.09 -12.77 8.44
C TYR A 8 -10.79 -11.56 7.79
N PRO A 9 -11.96 -11.11 8.28
CA PRO A 9 -12.62 -9.94 7.73
C PRO A 9 -11.70 -8.72 7.73
N ARG A 10 -11.66 -8.00 6.61
CA ARG A 10 -10.80 -6.81 6.44
C ARG A 10 -11.51 -5.70 5.69
N THR A 11 -11.28 -4.47 6.16
CA THR A 11 -11.68 -3.25 5.45
C THR A 11 -10.43 -2.48 5.03
N PHE A 12 -10.30 -2.24 3.73
CA PHE A 12 -9.28 -1.34 3.19
C PHE A 12 -9.88 0.07 3.07
N ILE A 13 -9.25 1.04 3.73
CA ILE A 13 -9.67 2.44 3.72
C ILE A 13 -8.62 3.25 2.96
N PHE A 14 -9.04 3.89 1.89
CA PHE A 14 -8.19 4.77 1.09
C PHE A 14 -8.62 6.22 1.31
N GLY A 15 -7.65 7.11 1.51
CA GLY A 15 -7.88 8.54 1.57
C GLY A 15 -6.80 9.27 0.79
N ALA A 16 -7.18 9.97 -0.27
CA ALA A 16 -6.24 10.67 -1.13
C ALA A 16 -6.89 11.84 -1.88
N LYS A 17 -6.05 12.68 -2.47
CA LYS A 17 -6.44 13.71 -3.43
C LYS A 17 -5.50 13.68 -4.63
N ALA A 18 -6.03 13.92 -5.82
CA ALA A 18 -5.25 14.07 -7.03
C ALA A 18 -5.28 15.51 -7.50
N ALA A 19 -4.14 16.07 -7.94
CA ALA A 19 -4.11 17.33 -8.64
C ALA A 19 -4.96 17.26 -9.92
N ALA A 20 -5.59 18.36 -10.30
CA ALA A 20 -6.54 18.41 -11.41
C ALA A 20 -5.95 17.91 -12.74
N GLY A 21 -4.68 18.21 -13.01
CA GLY A 21 -3.95 17.77 -14.21
C GLY A 21 -3.29 16.39 -14.11
N TYR A 22 -3.28 15.74 -12.94
CA TYR A 22 -2.61 14.45 -12.76
C TYR A 22 -3.55 13.29 -13.13
N LEU A 23 -3.68 13.02 -14.41
CA LEU A 23 -4.65 12.05 -14.94
C LEU A 23 -4.47 10.65 -14.36
N ARG A 24 -3.23 10.15 -14.26
CA ARG A 24 -2.95 8.81 -13.73
C ARG A 24 -3.37 8.66 -12.27
N ALA A 25 -3.12 9.65 -11.43
CA ALA A 25 -3.62 9.64 -10.05
C ALA A 25 -5.16 9.61 -10.00
N LYS A 26 -5.82 10.35 -10.88
CA LYS A 26 -7.29 10.34 -10.99
C LYS A 26 -7.82 8.97 -11.46
N GLN A 27 -7.15 8.34 -12.43
CA GLN A 27 -7.48 6.99 -12.86
C GLN A 27 -7.29 5.96 -11.73
N THR A 28 -6.23 6.09 -10.93
CA THR A 28 -5.99 5.23 -9.76
C THR A 28 -7.12 5.37 -8.74
N ILE A 29 -7.55 6.59 -8.40
CA ILE A 29 -8.71 6.83 -7.53
C ILE A 29 -9.97 6.20 -8.14
N LYS A 30 -10.19 6.37 -9.44
CA LYS A 30 -11.32 5.77 -10.15
C LYS A 30 -11.29 4.24 -10.07
N LEU A 31 -10.10 3.63 -10.24
CA LEU A 31 -9.92 2.19 -10.14
C LEU A 31 -10.24 1.67 -8.73
N ILE A 32 -9.77 2.35 -7.68
CA ILE A 32 -10.10 2.00 -6.29
C ILE A 32 -11.62 1.97 -6.09
N ASN A 33 -12.35 2.98 -6.60
CA ASN A 33 -13.81 3.01 -6.50
C ASN A 33 -14.48 1.91 -7.32
N SER A 34 -13.99 1.60 -8.51
CA SER A 34 -14.51 0.50 -9.34
C SER A 34 -14.30 -0.88 -8.68
N VAL A 35 -13.14 -1.08 -8.03
CA VAL A 35 -12.88 -2.28 -7.23
C VAL A 35 -13.80 -2.32 -6.02
N ALA A 36 -14.00 -1.17 -5.34
CA ALA A 36 -14.91 -1.06 -4.20
C ALA A 36 -16.35 -1.44 -4.58
N ASP A 37 -16.86 -0.91 -5.67
CA ASP A 37 -18.20 -1.22 -6.17
C ASP A 37 -18.35 -2.73 -6.41
N LYS A 38 -17.37 -3.35 -7.05
CA LYS A 38 -17.40 -4.78 -7.35
C LYS A 38 -17.31 -5.65 -6.09
N VAL A 39 -16.34 -5.36 -5.21
CA VAL A 39 -16.10 -6.13 -3.99
C VAL A 39 -17.25 -5.96 -2.98
N ASN A 40 -17.71 -4.74 -2.75
CA ASN A 40 -18.71 -4.46 -1.74
C ASN A 40 -20.11 -4.99 -2.10
N ASN A 41 -20.37 -5.18 -3.40
CA ASN A 41 -21.64 -5.73 -3.90
C ASN A 41 -21.58 -7.23 -4.21
N ASP A 42 -20.43 -7.88 -4.07
CA ASP A 42 -20.32 -9.32 -4.28
C ASP A 42 -20.92 -10.11 -3.11
N ALA A 43 -22.04 -10.76 -3.38
CA ALA A 43 -22.76 -11.56 -2.39
C ALA A 43 -21.94 -12.74 -1.85
N SER A 44 -20.95 -13.24 -2.58
CA SER A 44 -20.09 -14.35 -2.14
C SER A 44 -19.08 -13.91 -1.07
N ILE A 45 -18.70 -12.63 -1.05
CA ILE A 45 -17.73 -12.06 -0.12
C ILE A 45 -18.37 -11.65 1.21
N LYS A 46 -19.62 -11.21 1.21
CA LYS A 46 -20.47 -10.85 2.36
C LYS A 46 -19.73 -10.39 3.62
N GLY A 47 -19.32 -9.13 3.66
CA GLY A 47 -18.75 -8.51 4.87
C GLY A 47 -17.36 -8.99 5.28
N LYS A 48 -16.76 -9.94 4.56
CA LYS A 48 -15.40 -10.39 4.84
C LYS A 48 -14.33 -9.46 4.24
N LEU A 49 -14.65 -8.82 3.12
CA LEU A 49 -13.77 -7.84 2.47
C LEU A 49 -14.58 -6.61 2.13
N LYS A 50 -14.07 -5.46 2.50
CA LYS A 50 -14.66 -4.17 2.19
C LYS A 50 -13.59 -3.21 1.70
N VAL A 51 -13.91 -2.41 0.70
CA VAL A 51 -13.05 -1.35 0.18
C VAL A 51 -13.80 -0.03 0.28
N VAL A 52 -13.18 0.97 0.88
CA VAL A 52 -13.78 2.30 1.09
C VAL A 52 -12.81 3.37 0.62
N PHE A 53 -13.28 4.31 -0.18
CA PHE A 53 -12.56 5.53 -0.50
C PHE A 53 -13.20 6.71 0.21
N ILE A 54 -12.41 7.43 1.02
CA ILE A 54 -12.89 8.61 1.77
C ILE A 54 -12.87 9.82 0.84
N GLU A 55 -14.06 10.36 0.58
CA GLU A 55 -14.20 11.58 -0.18
C GLU A 55 -13.65 12.79 0.60
N ASP A 56 -13.10 13.75 -0.13
CA ASP A 56 -12.56 14.99 0.44
C ASP A 56 -11.63 14.74 1.66
N TYR A 57 -10.70 13.80 1.53
CA TYR A 57 -9.74 13.48 2.57
C TYR A 57 -8.95 14.73 3.00
N ARG A 58 -9.02 15.05 4.29
CA ARG A 58 -8.42 16.23 4.90
C ARG A 58 -8.08 15.97 6.38
N VAL A 59 -7.41 16.90 7.04
CA VAL A 59 -6.94 16.74 8.42
C VAL A 59 -8.05 16.29 9.37
N SER A 60 -9.23 16.91 9.32
CA SER A 60 -10.38 16.55 10.18
C SER A 60 -10.91 15.12 9.95
N ASN A 61 -10.80 14.58 8.72
CA ASN A 61 -11.16 13.19 8.44
C ASN A 61 -10.03 12.26 8.90
N ALA A 62 -8.77 12.68 8.73
CA ALA A 62 -7.60 11.91 9.08
C ALA A 62 -7.54 11.58 10.58
N GLU A 63 -7.93 12.50 11.46
CA GLU A 63 -7.97 12.27 12.91
C GLU A 63 -8.79 11.03 13.30
N TRP A 64 -9.95 10.84 12.67
CA TRP A 64 -10.80 9.67 12.90
C TRP A 64 -10.19 8.39 12.31
N ILE A 65 -9.56 8.51 11.14
CA ILE A 65 -8.97 7.36 10.45
C ILE A 65 -7.75 6.85 11.21
N PHE A 66 -6.89 7.74 11.70
CA PHE A 66 -5.74 7.35 12.51
C PHE A 66 -6.14 6.58 13.77
N ALA A 67 -7.22 7.01 14.44
CA ALA A 67 -7.73 6.34 15.63
C ALA A 67 -8.48 5.03 15.32
N ALA A 68 -9.02 4.87 14.12
CA ALA A 68 -9.84 3.72 13.75
C ALA A 68 -9.07 2.58 13.08
N ALA A 69 -7.84 2.81 12.63
CA ALA A 69 -7.07 1.83 11.88
C ALA A 69 -6.37 0.82 12.79
N ASP A 70 -6.47 -0.45 12.44
CA ASP A 70 -5.70 -1.52 13.09
C ASP A 70 -4.30 -1.67 12.47
N VAL A 71 -4.12 -1.30 11.20
CA VAL A 71 -2.88 -1.42 10.44
C VAL A 71 -2.66 -0.16 9.63
N SER A 72 -1.43 0.31 9.59
CA SER A 72 -0.99 1.45 8.80
C SER A 72 -0.24 0.96 7.56
N GLU A 73 -0.79 1.18 6.36
CA GLU A 73 -0.09 0.86 5.11
C GLU A 73 0.76 2.04 4.63
N GLN A 74 2.09 1.85 4.63
CA GLN A 74 3.11 2.82 4.25
C GLN A 74 3.98 2.20 3.15
N ILE A 75 3.43 2.18 1.94
CA ILE A 75 3.84 1.31 0.84
C ILE A 75 4.52 2.03 -0.33
N SER A 76 5.12 3.19 -0.10
CA SER A 76 5.99 3.80 -1.11
C SER A 76 7.12 2.85 -1.50
N THR A 77 7.52 2.90 -2.77
CA THR A 77 8.72 2.17 -3.21
C THR A 77 9.93 2.68 -2.45
N ALA A 78 10.78 1.79 -1.96
CA ALA A 78 11.99 2.17 -1.24
C ALA A 78 12.83 3.20 -2.04
N SER A 79 13.41 4.17 -1.37
CA SER A 79 14.09 5.35 -1.90
C SER A 79 13.20 6.48 -2.47
N LYS A 80 11.87 6.39 -2.41
CA LYS A 80 10.98 7.39 -3.01
C LYS A 80 10.31 8.32 -2.00
N GLU A 81 10.19 7.93 -0.75
CA GLU A 81 9.61 8.74 0.32
C GLU A 81 10.72 9.30 1.22
N ALA A 82 10.75 10.62 1.40
CA ALA A 82 11.79 11.26 2.21
C ALA A 82 11.61 10.96 3.72
N SER A 83 10.38 10.94 4.21
CA SER A 83 10.07 10.64 5.62
C SER A 83 8.65 10.07 5.73
N GLY A 84 7.64 10.84 5.36
CA GLY A 84 6.26 10.60 5.72
C GLY A 84 5.94 11.12 7.12
N THR A 85 4.65 11.36 7.39
CA THR A 85 4.16 11.78 8.72
C THR A 85 2.97 10.95 9.17
N GLY A 86 2.24 10.35 8.25
CA GLY A 86 1.10 9.48 8.53
C GLY A 86 1.48 8.25 9.33
N ASN A 87 2.60 7.64 9.03
CA ASN A 87 3.15 6.48 9.74
C ASN A 87 3.27 6.73 11.26
N MET A 88 3.86 7.84 11.67
CA MET A 88 3.98 8.20 13.09
C MET A 88 2.61 8.44 13.76
N LYS A 89 1.65 9.03 13.04
CA LYS A 89 0.30 9.28 13.56
C LYS A 89 -0.49 7.98 13.75
N PHE A 90 -0.39 7.05 12.83
CA PHE A 90 -0.95 5.71 12.99
C PHE A 90 -0.29 4.95 14.15
N MET A 91 1.04 4.98 14.22
CA MET A 91 1.83 4.37 15.28
C MET A 91 1.42 4.89 16.66
N LEU A 92 1.22 6.21 16.82
CA LEU A 92 0.71 6.84 18.05
C LEU A 92 -0.64 6.27 18.47
N ASN A 93 -1.48 5.89 17.53
CA ASN A 93 -2.79 5.29 17.76
C ASN A 93 -2.76 3.76 17.81
N GLY A 94 -1.57 3.15 17.90
CA GLY A 94 -1.41 1.71 18.10
C GLY A 94 -1.57 0.86 16.84
N ALA A 95 -1.52 1.46 15.65
CA ALA A 95 -1.55 0.73 14.39
C ALA A 95 -0.12 0.36 13.96
N PRO A 96 0.26 -0.94 13.97
CA PRO A 96 1.55 -1.38 13.44
C PRO A 96 1.69 -1.05 11.96
N THR A 97 2.91 -0.76 11.53
CA THR A 97 3.22 -0.43 10.14
C THR A 97 3.34 -1.70 9.28
N LEU A 98 2.59 -1.74 8.18
CA LEU A 98 2.84 -2.58 7.03
C LEU A 98 3.46 -1.69 5.95
N GLY A 99 4.72 -1.89 5.63
CA GLY A 99 5.41 -0.96 4.74
C GLY A 99 6.73 -1.47 4.17
N THR A 100 7.36 -0.62 3.39
CA THR A 100 8.71 -0.79 2.86
C THR A 100 9.73 -0.16 3.81
N MET A 101 11.00 -0.54 3.68
CA MET A 101 12.11 0.13 4.38
C MET A 101 12.45 1.44 3.68
N ASP A 102 11.57 2.44 3.87
CA ASP A 102 11.64 3.74 3.23
C ASP A 102 11.15 4.85 4.17
N GLY A 103 11.70 6.05 4.01
CA GLY A 103 11.34 7.20 4.84
C GLY A 103 11.44 6.89 6.34
N ALA A 104 10.52 7.42 7.13
CA ALA A 104 10.49 7.20 8.58
C ALA A 104 10.14 5.76 9.00
N ASN A 105 9.75 4.87 8.07
CA ASN A 105 9.56 3.46 8.41
C ASN A 105 10.86 2.81 8.89
N VAL A 106 12.01 3.27 8.40
CA VAL A 106 13.33 2.77 8.83
C VAL A 106 13.50 3.00 10.32
N GLU A 107 13.32 4.25 10.78
CA GLU A 107 13.43 4.59 12.19
C GLU A 107 12.34 3.93 13.03
N ILE A 108 11.12 3.80 12.49
CA ILE A 108 10.03 3.10 13.18
C ILE A 108 10.44 1.65 13.47
N VAL A 109 10.97 0.94 12.47
CA VAL A 109 11.39 -0.46 12.64
C VAL A 109 12.55 -0.58 13.63
N ASP A 110 13.51 0.34 13.57
CA ASP A 110 14.64 0.36 14.50
C ASP A 110 14.17 0.56 15.96
N GLU A 111 13.16 1.40 16.19
CA GLU A 111 12.64 1.70 17.53
C GLU A 111 11.71 0.61 18.07
N VAL A 112 10.84 0.02 17.25
CA VAL A 112 9.87 -0.97 17.72
C VAL A 112 10.39 -2.40 17.65
N GLY A 113 11.44 -2.65 16.87
CA GLY A 113 11.90 -3.99 16.51
C GLY A 113 11.12 -4.58 15.32
N ALA A 114 11.82 -5.37 14.53
CA ALA A 114 11.27 -5.96 13.29
C ALA A 114 10.06 -6.88 13.54
N GLU A 115 9.93 -7.42 14.75
CA GLU A 115 8.80 -8.26 15.15
C GLU A 115 7.50 -7.48 15.41
N ASN A 116 7.58 -6.14 15.48
CA ASN A 116 6.45 -5.25 15.74
C ASN A 116 6.06 -4.40 14.51
N ALA A 117 6.56 -4.78 13.34
CA ALA A 117 6.20 -4.20 12.04
C ALA A 117 6.13 -5.30 10.96
N PHE A 118 5.52 -5.01 9.84
CA PHE A 118 5.37 -5.93 8.71
C PHE A 118 6.06 -5.33 7.49
N ILE A 119 7.30 -5.75 7.23
CA ILE A 119 8.12 -5.17 6.17
C ILE A 119 8.11 -6.07 4.94
N PHE A 120 8.07 -5.42 3.77
CA PHE A 120 8.12 -6.06 2.47
C PHE A 120 8.90 -5.20 1.46
N GLY A 121 9.06 -5.75 0.26
CA GLY A 121 9.62 -5.05 -0.89
C GLY A 121 11.14 -5.05 -0.92
N MET A 122 11.66 -4.43 -1.96
CA MET A 122 13.10 -4.28 -2.17
C MET A 122 13.71 -3.29 -1.19
N SER A 123 15.01 -3.42 -0.96
CA SER A 123 15.81 -2.38 -0.30
C SER A 123 16.00 -1.16 -1.21
N SER A 124 16.35 -0.01 -0.63
CA SER A 124 16.68 1.19 -1.39
C SER A 124 17.87 0.95 -2.34
N GLU A 125 18.84 0.13 -1.92
CA GLU A 125 20.01 -0.22 -2.75
C GLU A 125 19.59 -1.03 -3.99
N GLU A 126 18.69 -1.99 -3.84
CA GLU A 126 18.17 -2.78 -4.96
C GLU A 126 17.40 -1.89 -5.96
N VAL A 127 16.56 -0.99 -5.46
CA VAL A 127 15.83 -0.04 -6.31
C VAL A 127 16.80 0.85 -7.10
N ILE A 128 17.74 1.48 -6.41
CA ILE A 128 18.75 2.36 -7.03
C ILE A 128 19.59 1.58 -8.04
N ASN A 129 19.90 0.32 -7.75
CA ASN A 129 20.65 -0.51 -8.70
C ASN A 129 19.83 -0.75 -10.00
N TYR A 130 18.53 -1.07 -9.89
CA TYR A 130 17.66 -1.22 -11.07
C TYR A 130 17.51 0.10 -11.85
N GLU A 131 17.40 1.22 -11.16
CA GLU A 131 17.30 2.53 -11.82
C GLU A 131 18.56 2.91 -12.60
N ASN A 132 19.74 2.64 -12.03
CA ASN A 132 21.02 3.02 -12.64
C ASN A 132 21.48 2.01 -13.69
N ASN A 133 21.28 0.73 -13.47
CA ASN A 133 21.88 -0.34 -14.27
C ASN A 133 20.84 -1.10 -15.13
N GLY A 134 19.54 -0.83 -14.95
CA GLY A 134 18.46 -1.55 -15.66
C GLY A 134 18.32 -3.00 -15.17
N GLY A 135 17.83 -3.85 -16.06
CA GLY A 135 17.63 -5.29 -15.77
C GLY A 135 16.29 -5.62 -15.12
N TYR A 136 15.40 -4.63 -14.96
CA TYR A 136 14.04 -4.84 -14.53
C TYR A 136 13.10 -4.99 -15.73
N HIS A 137 12.38 -6.10 -15.81
CA HIS A 137 11.49 -6.43 -16.92
C HIS A 137 10.09 -6.81 -16.41
N PRO A 138 9.21 -5.82 -16.14
CA PRO A 138 7.88 -6.09 -15.56
C PRO A 138 7.00 -6.98 -16.45
N TYR A 139 7.15 -6.91 -17.78
CA TYR A 139 6.43 -7.79 -18.70
C TYR A 139 6.75 -9.27 -18.50
N GLU A 140 7.98 -9.62 -18.12
CA GLU A 140 8.34 -11.01 -17.78
C GLU A 140 7.64 -11.49 -16.51
N ILE A 141 7.48 -10.60 -15.51
CA ILE A 141 6.74 -10.91 -14.28
C ILE A 141 5.28 -11.19 -14.64
N TYR A 142 4.67 -10.31 -15.44
CA TYR A 142 3.32 -10.48 -15.94
C TYR A 142 3.14 -11.82 -16.67
N GLN A 143 4.08 -12.22 -17.53
CA GLN A 143 4.01 -13.49 -18.24
C GLN A 143 4.14 -14.72 -17.33
N LYS A 144 4.96 -14.65 -16.30
CA LYS A 144 5.30 -15.80 -15.43
C LYS A 144 4.34 -15.94 -14.23
N ASP A 145 3.75 -14.83 -13.77
CA ASP A 145 2.91 -14.81 -12.58
C ASP A 145 1.43 -14.75 -12.96
N LYS A 146 0.73 -15.87 -12.77
CA LYS A 146 -0.66 -16.01 -13.17
C LYS A 146 -1.60 -15.01 -12.48
N ASP A 147 -1.38 -14.69 -11.22
CA ASP A 147 -2.27 -13.79 -10.47
C ASP A 147 -2.05 -12.34 -10.93
N ILE A 148 -0.80 -11.94 -11.16
CA ILE A 148 -0.45 -10.61 -11.70
C ILE A 148 -1.04 -10.48 -13.11
N HIS A 149 -0.84 -11.50 -13.95
CA HIS A 149 -1.40 -11.54 -15.30
C HIS A 149 -2.90 -11.28 -15.28
N GLU A 150 -3.62 -12.06 -14.49
CA GLU A 150 -5.07 -11.99 -14.41
C GLU A 150 -5.57 -10.65 -13.86
N VAL A 151 -4.91 -10.10 -12.84
CA VAL A 151 -5.28 -8.80 -12.26
C VAL A 151 -5.03 -7.66 -13.25
N LEU A 152 -3.92 -7.70 -13.99
CA LEU A 152 -3.63 -6.66 -14.99
C LEU A 152 -4.56 -6.74 -16.19
N ASP A 153 -4.88 -7.94 -16.68
CA ASP A 153 -5.85 -8.09 -17.77
C ASP A 153 -7.22 -7.53 -17.42
N GLN A 154 -7.63 -7.62 -16.15
CA GLN A 154 -8.89 -7.02 -15.68
C GLN A 154 -8.95 -5.49 -15.80
N LEU A 155 -7.82 -4.81 -16.00
CA LEU A 155 -7.80 -3.38 -16.28
C LEU A 155 -8.31 -3.07 -17.69
N VAL A 156 -8.16 -4.01 -18.62
CA VAL A 156 -8.43 -3.78 -20.06
C VAL A 156 -9.46 -4.74 -20.66
N ASP A 157 -10.04 -5.64 -19.88
CA ASP A 157 -11.11 -6.55 -20.31
C ASP A 157 -12.52 -6.04 -20.01
N GLY A 158 -12.64 -4.84 -19.43
CA GLY A 158 -13.91 -4.24 -19.04
C GLY A 158 -14.42 -4.65 -17.64
N THR A 159 -13.68 -5.50 -16.92
CA THR A 159 -14.09 -6.02 -15.59
C THR A 159 -14.37 -4.90 -14.59
N TYR A 160 -13.54 -3.87 -14.54
CA TYR A 160 -13.67 -2.74 -13.60
C TYR A 160 -14.26 -1.48 -14.21
N ALA A 161 -14.52 -1.47 -15.49
CA ALA A 161 -14.88 -0.28 -16.26
C ALA A 161 -16.27 -0.35 -16.92
N ASN A 162 -17.17 -1.19 -16.38
CA ASN A 162 -18.52 -1.39 -16.92
C ASN A 162 -18.54 -1.69 -18.44
N GLY A 163 -17.54 -2.46 -18.90
CA GLY A 163 -17.40 -2.88 -20.29
C GLY A 163 -16.55 -1.94 -21.16
N ASP A 164 -16.01 -0.84 -20.64
CA ASP A 164 -15.10 0.04 -21.36
C ASP A 164 -13.62 -0.39 -21.18
N PRO A 165 -12.97 -1.06 -22.16
CA PRO A 165 -11.60 -1.53 -22.02
C PRO A 165 -10.57 -0.40 -22.07
N GLU A 166 -10.94 0.81 -22.49
CA GLU A 166 -10.02 1.92 -22.65
C GLU A 166 -9.80 2.70 -21.34
N LEU A 167 -10.73 2.58 -20.38
CA LEU A 167 -10.73 3.41 -19.16
C LEU A 167 -9.44 3.32 -18.35
N TYR A 168 -8.84 2.13 -18.22
CA TYR A 168 -7.63 1.88 -17.45
C TYR A 168 -6.44 1.44 -18.31
N LYS A 169 -6.53 1.59 -19.62
CA LYS A 169 -5.48 1.21 -20.56
C LYS A 169 -4.16 1.94 -20.30
N ASP A 170 -4.21 3.20 -19.90
CA ASP A 170 -3.02 3.97 -19.53
C ASP A 170 -2.30 3.36 -18.32
N LEU A 171 -3.03 2.91 -17.30
CA LEU A 171 -2.45 2.21 -16.15
C LEU A 171 -1.80 0.89 -16.59
N TYR A 172 -2.51 0.09 -17.38
CA TYR A 172 -1.99 -1.18 -17.92
C TYR A 172 -0.70 -0.96 -18.71
N GLN A 173 -0.70 0.01 -19.63
CA GLN A 173 0.46 0.33 -20.45
C GLN A 173 1.65 0.82 -19.62
N SER A 174 1.41 1.69 -18.65
CA SER A 174 2.47 2.22 -17.80
C SER A 174 3.16 1.14 -16.96
N LEU A 175 2.42 0.10 -16.57
CA LEU A 175 2.99 -1.01 -15.80
C LEU A 175 3.78 -2.00 -16.67
N LEU A 176 3.37 -2.23 -17.93
CA LEU A 176 3.97 -3.29 -18.75
C LEU A 176 4.94 -2.79 -19.81
N PHE A 177 4.70 -1.59 -20.34
CA PHE A 177 5.43 -1.08 -21.51
C PHE A 177 6.08 0.29 -21.28
N GLY A 178 5.65 0.99 -20.23
CA GLY A 178 6.08 2.36 -19.96
C GLY A 178 5.44 3.38 -20.90
N ASP A 179 5.91 4.61 -20.82
CA ASP A 179 5.47 5.74 -21.63
C ASP A 179 6.65 6.34 -22.39
N THR A 180 6.35 7.29 -23.28
CA THR A 180 7.39 8.06 -23.97
C THR A 180 8.31 8.75 -22.96
N GLY A 181 9.54 8.26 -22.81
CA GLY A 181 10.54 8.79 -21.89
C GLY A 181 10.50 8.22 -20.47
N SER A 182 9.63 7.25 -20.18
CA SER A 182 9.55 6.57 -18.87
C SER A 182 9.62 5.07 -19.06
N GLN A 183 10.39 4.40 -18.17
CA GLN A 183 10.41 2.94 -18.15
C GLN A 183 9.09 2.37 -17.62
N ALA A 184 8.81 1.10 -17.96
CA ALA A 184 7.67 0.38 -17.45
C ALA A 184 7.79 0.18 -15.94
N ASP A 185 6.62 0.25 -15.26
CA ASP A 185 6.53 0.06 -13.80
C ASP A 185 7.61 0.81 -13.00
N MET A 186 7.69 2.11 -13.20
CA MET A 186 8.71 2.97 -12.61
C MET A 186 8.75 2.96 -11.07
N TYR A 187 7.73 2.39 -10.44
CA TYR A 187 7.63 2.20 -8.99
C TYR A 187 7.83 0.75 -8.54
N PHE A 188 8.23 -0.14 -9.45
CA PHE A 188 8.52 -1.55 -9.17
C PHE A 188 7.38 -2.32 -8.48
N ILE A 189 6.14 -1.93 -8.74
CA ILE A 189 4.94 -2.48 -8.10
C ILE A 189 4.83 -3.98 -8.33
N LEU A 190 5.09 -4.45 -9.56
CA LEU A 190 5.01 -5.87 -9.90
C LEU A 190 6.13 -6.68 -9.23
N LYS A 191 7.29 -6.08 -9.01
CA LYS A 191 8.42 -6.71 -8.32
C LYS A 191 8.10 -6.95 -6.85
N ASP A 192 7.51 -5.95 -6.19
CA ASP A 192 7.21 -6.01 -4.76
C ASP A 192 5.89 -6.72 -4.43
N PHE A 193 5.04 -6.98 -5.44
CA PHE A 193 3.70 -7.52 -5.24
C PHE A 193 3.66 -8.80 -4.40
N ARG A 194 4.55 -9.77 -4.65
CA ARG A 194 4.55 -11.05 -3.93
C ARG A 194 4.99 -10.90 -2.48
N SER A 195 5.99 -10.08 -2.21
CA SER A 195 6.44 -9.79 -0.84
C SER A 195 5.36 -9.02 -0.06
N TYR A 196 4.65 -8.08 -0.71
CA TYR A 196 3.48 -7.42 -0.14
C TYR A 196 2.36 -8.41 0.20
N ALA A 197 2.03 -9.33 -0.71
CA ALA A 197 1.01 -10.34 -0.47
C ALA A 197 1.36 -11.26 0.72
N GLU A 198 2.63 -11.63 0.86
CA GLU A 198 3.11 -12.41 2.02
C GLU A 198 3.07 -11.60 3.33
N ALA A 199 3.43 -10.31 3.28
CA ALA A 199 3.30 -9.44 4.45
C ALA A 199 1.83 -9.30 4.89
N GLN A 200 0.89 -9.18 3.97
CA GLN A 200 -0.55 -9.18 4.26
C GLN A 200 -1.02 -10.47 4.96
N LYS A 201 -0.47 -11.64 4.61
CA LYS A 201 -0.75 -12.89 5.32
C LYS A 201 -0.22 -12.88 6.75
N LYS A 202 1.01 -12.39 6.94
CA LYS A 202 1.59 -12.23 8.28
C LYS A 202 0.76 -11.30 9.16
N VAL A 203 0.24 -10.20 8.61
CA VAL A 203 -0.70 -9.32 9.31
C VAL A 203 -1.95 -10.09 9.75
N GLU A 204 -2.54 -10.87 8.84
CA GLU A 204 -3.73 -11.67 9.16
C GLU A 204 -3.45 -12.70 10.27
N GLU A 205 -2.33 -13.38 10.22
CA GLU A 205 -1.91 -14.36 11.22
C GLU A 205 -1.69 -13.70 12.59
N ALA A 206 -0.97 -12.57 12.63
CA ALA A 206 -0.70 -11.82 13.85
C ALA A 206 -1.99 -11.26 14.47
N TYR A 207 -2.92 -10.76 13.65
CA TYR A 207 -4.18 -10.19 14.12
C TYR A 207 -5.09 -11.22 14.80
N ARG A 208 -4.93 -12.52 14.51
CA ARG A 208 -5.67 -13.61 15.18
C ARG A 208 -5.22 -13.84 16.62
N ASP A 209 -3.99 -13.52 16.96
CA ASP A 209 -3.49 -13.51 18.34
C ASP A 209 -3.76 -12.16 18.99
N THR A 210 -4.94 -12.02 19.60
CA THR A 210 -5.37 -10.77 20.23
C THR A 210 -4.40 -10.24 21.28
N LYS A 211 -3.73 -11.11 22.03
CA LYS A 211 -2.75 -10.69 23.06
C LYS A 211 -1.45 -10.22 22.43
N GLY A 212 -0.95 -10.97 21.46
CA GLY A 212 0.23 -10.59 20.67
C GLY A 212 0.01 -9.27 19.95
N TRP A 213 -1.15 -9.11 19.31
CA TRP A 213 -1.53 -7.87 18.64
C TRP A 213 -1.59 -6.67 19.58
N ALA A 214 -2.25 -6.82 20.72
CA ALA A 214 -2.31 -5.75 21.73
C ALA A 214 -0.93 -5.35 22.23
N LYS A 215 -0.02 -6.32 22.48
CA LYS A 215 1.37 -6.04 22.83
C LYS A 215 2.09 -5.27 21.72
N MET A 216 1.95 -5.68 20.47
CA MET A 216 2.53 -5.01 19.31
C MET A 216 2.03 -3.56 19.20
N ALA A 217 0.72 -3.34 19.31
CA ALA A 217 0.11 -2.02 19.32
C ALA A 217 0.65 -1.12 20.43
N MET A 218 0.74 -1.64 21.65
CA MET A 218 1.30 -0.91 22.80
C MET A 218 2.78 -0.57 22.61
N THR A 219 3.58 -1.49 22.06
CA THR A 219 4.99 -1.25 21.75
C THR A 219 5.13 -0.11 20.75
N ASN A 220 4.33 -0.14 19.67
CA ASN A 220 4.31 0.93 18.68
C ASN A 220 3.93 2.29 19.31
N THR A 221 2.87 2.35 20.10
CA THR A 221 2.47 3.60 20.78
C THR A 221 3.55 4.11 21.73
N ALA A 222 4.21 3.24 22.46
CA ALA A 222 5.24 3.64 23.42
C ALA A 222 6.51 4.19 22.75
N ALA A 223 6.89 3.63 21.58
CA ALA A 223 8.09 4.03 20.85
C ALA A 223 7.90 5.32 20.03
N VAL A 224 6.67 5.74 19.74
CA VAL A 224 6.39 6.90 18.86
C VAL A 224 6.94 8.23 19.38
N SER A 225 7.10 8.36 20.70
CA SER A 225 7.59 9.60 21.30
C SER A 225 9.00 9.96 20.80
N TYR A 226 9.87 8.99 20.63
CA TYR A 226 11.21 9.19 20.08
C TYR A 226 11.17 9.62 18.62
N THR A 227 10.39 8.92 17.78
CA THR A 227 10.26 9.20 16.35
C THR A 227 9.66 10.59 16.12
N HIS A 228 8.68 10.98 16.94
CA HIS A 228 8.03 12.29 16.83
C HIS A 228 8.95 13.45 17.25
N LEU A 229 9.75 13.28 18.31
CA LEU A 229 10.71 14.28 18.75
C LEU A 229 11.80 14.49 17.71
N ARG A 230 12.30 13.43 17.08
CA ARG A 230 13.35 13.51 16.07
C ARG A 230 12.89 14.23 14.79
N ALA A 231 11.62 14.08 14.40
CA ALA A 231 11.04 14.83 13.27
C ALA A 231 11.02 16.34 13.52
N HIS A 232 11.01 16.79 14.78
CA HIS A 232 11.11 18.19 15.16
C HIS A 232 12.56 18.68 15.32
N GLU A 233 13.50 17.81 15.69
CA GLU A 233 14.91 18.16 15.84
C GLU A 233 15.60 18.52 14.51
N THR A 234 15.20 17.90 13.41
CA THR A 234 15.73 18.23 12.08
C THR A 234 15.42 19.63 11.61
N LEU A 235 14.38 20.26 12.15
CA LEU A 235 14.05 21.68 11.89
C LEU A 235 14.81 22.65 12.78
N ALA A 236 15.32 22.20 13.93
CA ALA A 236 16.05 23.05 14.88
C ALA A 236 17.55 23.11 14.58
N ASN A 237 18.07 22.25 13.73
CA ASN A 237 19.49 22.14 13.38
C ASN A 237 19.81 22.67 11.95
N LEU A 238 18.85 23.31 11.28
CA LEU A 238 19.02 24.07 10.04
C LEU A 238 18.97 25.57 10.34
#